data_a9d09a74b0ccff1b8c536fe8604a1724
#
_entry.id   a9d09a74b0ccff1b8c536fe8604a1724
#
_cell.length_a   1.000
_cell.length_b   1.000
_cell.length_c   1.000
_cell.angle_alpha   90.00
_cell.angle_beta   90.00
_cell.angle_gamma   90.00
#
_symmetry.space_group_name_H-M   'P 1'
#
loop_
_entity.id
_entity.type
_entity.pdbx_description
1 polymer ?
#
loop_
_entity_poly.entity_id
_entity_poly.type
_entity_poly.pdbx_seq_one_letter_code
_entity_poly.pdbx_strand_id
1 'polypeptide(L)'
;MAVLPFQAVSGDVPARAGPRLAARLASEIHGMAGLALAEPPVAPVPDAQADALTAAQAAVQEAVTARAARDFTRAESALGRALDAYAANATHLQDGSALADTYALRAAVRYAVGRDDEAVDSLTHALAVAPGRSLPLAATSPLFAHTVERVRAAHAIQPRGVLRFESFPQGLEVLLDGASAGTTPVRVTQVPPGAHLWRATLPSGEPVGGIVEAVSEREVTTTIQPPGTGTSASLALALSGNQLDASALQAAATLGREASADLVVFGTLSRSGTGLALDAFVFAPGDSTPHRLPRLAMDLELLDAGEPLRALAAQLASRGVEAGMAEAVPLSPTPGASRVTRAAQTVYAVPTSEPVKPAAPAPIRRPVDPIRKPLVRP
;
A
#
# COMPACT_ATOMS: atom_id res chain seq x y z
N MET A 1 -12.87 -8.22 27.54
CA MET A 1 -11.42 -8.29 27.24
C MET A 1 -11.20 -7.84 25.82
N ALA A 2 -10.16 -7.04 25.54
CA ALA A 2 -9.74 -6.71 24.18
C ALA A 2 -8.42 -7.42 23.83
N VAL A 3 -8.32 -7.98 22.63
CA VAL A 3 -7.09 -8.54 22.09
C VAL A 3 -6.62 -7.60 20.98
N LEU A 4 -5.50 -6.92 21.23
CA LEU A 4 -4.92 -6.02 20.25
C LEU A 4 -4.04 -6.80 19.24
N PRO A 5 -3.87 -6.32 18.00
CA PRO A 5 -3.05 -7.01 17.00
C PRO A 5 -1.61 -7.18 17.49
N PHE A 6 -1.11 -8.42 17.48
CA PHE A 6 0.29 -8.70 17.79
C PHE A 6 1.20 -8.21 16.66
N GLN A 7 2.39 -7.73 17.02
CA GLN A 7 3.32 -7.15 16.04
C GLN A 7 4.58 -8.00 15.89
N ALA A 8 5.04 -8.17 14.66
CA ALA A 8 6.32 -8.82 14.38
C ALA A 8 7.48 -7.88 14.74
N VAL A 9 8.47 -8.36 15.50
CA VAL A 9 9.67 -7.59 15.88
C VAL A 9 10.88 -7.87 15.00
N SER A 10 10.74 -8.76 14.02
CA SER A 10 11.80 -9.09 13.06
C SER A 10 11.22 -9.38 11.67
N GLY A 11 11.98 -9.04 10.62
CA GLY A 11 11.54 -9.16 9.23
C GLY A 11 11.45 -10.60 8.69
N ASP A 12 11.86 -11.60 9.47
CA ASP A 12 11.74 -13.02 9.16
C ASP A 12 10.46 -13.67 9.72
N VAL A 13 9.63 -12.91 10.40
CA VAL A 13 8.27 -13.30 10.80
C VAL A 13 7.31 -12.97 9.66
N PRO A 14 6.42 -13.91 9.23
CA PRO A 14 5.42 -13.60 8.23
C PRO A 14 4.54 -12.40 8.64
N ALA A 15 4.37 -11.43 7.76
CA ALA A 15 3.68 -10.17 8.06
C ALA A 15 2.25 -10.36 8.61
N ARG A 16 1.55 -11.42 8.18
CA ARG A 16 0.19 -11.74 8.61
C ARG A 16 0.11 -12.64 9.86
N ALA A 17 1.24 -13.07 10.42
CA ALA A 17 1.24 -13.98 11.57
C ALA A 17 0.63 -13.31 12.81
N GLY A 18 1.02 -12.07 13.11
CA GLY A 18 0.52 -11.33 14.28
C GLY A 18 -1.00 -11.15 14.29
N PRO A 19 -1.60 -10.54 13.27
CA PRO A 19 -3.05 -10.39 13.17
C PRO A 19 -3.81 -11.72 13.18
N ARG A 20 -3.29 -12.76 12.52
CA ARG A 20 -3.90 -14.10 12.54
C ARG A 20 -3.93 -14.71 13.93
N LEU A 21 -2.84 -14.57 14.68
CA LEU A 21 -2.78 -15.06 16.07
C LEU A 21 -3.70 -14.28 16.97
N ALA A 22 -3.76 -12.96 16.84
CA ALA A 22 -4.68 -12.13 17.62
C ALA A 22 -6.14 -12.53 17.33
N ALA A 23 -6.51 -12.67 16.07
CA ALA A 23 -7.85 -13.10 15.67
C ALA A 23 -8.20 -14.51 16.19
N ARG A 24 -7.21 -15.44 16.15
CA ARG A 24 -7.41 -16.79 16.68
C ARG A 24 -7.57 -16.81 18.19
N LEU A 25 -6.74 -16.05 18.93
CA LEU A 25 -6.91 -15.89 20.38
C LEU A 25 -8.27 -15.28 20.70
N ALA A 26 -8.69 -14.24 19.99
CA ALA A 26 -10.01 -13.64 20.16
C ALA A 26 -11.15 -14.67 19.93
N SER A 27 -11.01 -15.53 18.93
CA SER A 27 -11.96 -16.62 18.66
C SER A 27 -12.00 -17.65 19.79
N GLU A 28 -10.86 -18.03 20.38
CA GLU A 28 -10.81 -18.94 21.52
C GLU A 28 -11.44 -18.29 22.78
N ILE A 29 -11.20 -16.99 23.01
CA ILE A 29 -11.81 -16.22 24.10
C ILE A 29 -13.32 -16.13 23.95
N HIS A 30 -13.83 -15.91 22.72
CA HIS A 30 -15.27 -15.85 22.45
C HIS A 30 -16.00 -17.15 22.84
N GLY A 31 -15.30 -18.28 22.76
CA GLY A 31 -15.82 -19.59 23.17
C GLY A 31 -15.72 -19.88 24.68
N MET A 32 -15.09 -19.00 25.48
CA MET A 32 -14.84 -19.24 26.92
C MET A 32 -15.94 -18.67 27.79
N ALA A 33 -16.47 -19.48 28.72
CA ALA A 33 -17.37 -18.98 29.75
C ALA A 33 -16.63 -18.03 30.70
N GLY A 34 -17.23 -16.89 31.01
CA GLY A 34 -16.66 -15.89 31.93
C GLY A 34 -15.82 -14.81 31.28
N LEU A 35 -15.54 -14.88 29.96
CA LEU A 35 -14.92 -13.82 29.20
C LEU A 35 -15.87 -13.32 28.10
N ALA A 36 -15.98 -12.00 27.98
CA ALA A 36 -16.61 -11.36 26.82
C ALA A 36 -15.52 -10.65 26.02
N LEU A 37 -15.47 -10.90 24.71
CA LEU A 37 -14.61 -10.17 23.81
C LEU A 37 -15.19 -8.76 23.61
N ALA A 38 -14.39 -7.75 23.90
CA ALA A 38 -14.70 -6.37 23.56
C ALA A 38 -14.11 -6.09 22.20
N GLU A 39 -14.95 -5.94 21.21
CA GLU A 39 -14.52 -5.45 19.90
C GLU A 39 -14.33 -3.95 19.99
N PRO A 40 -13.17 -3.40 19.53
CA PRO A 40 -13.05 -1.96 19.37
C PRO A 40 -14.19 -1.50 18.45
N PRO A 41 -14.83 -0.35 18.73
CA PRO A 41 -15.84 0.16 17.84
C PRO A 41 -15.22 0.27 16.45
N VAL A 42 -15.72 -0.54 15.52
CA VAL A 42 -15.42 -0.38 14.10
C VAL A 42 -16.03 0.96 13.75
N ALA A 43 -15.23 2.01 13.79
CA ALA A 43 -15.66 3.26 13.20
C ALA A 43 -16.12 2.88 11.78
N PRO A 44 -17.38 3.15 11.42
CA PRO A 44 -17.80 2.94 10.05
C PRO A 44 -16.79 3.70 9.22
N VAL A 45 -16.03 2.96 8.38
CA VAL A 45 -15.17 3.59 7.38
C VAL A 45 -16.15 4.39 6.56
N PRO A 46 -16.14 5.71 6.65
CA PRO A 46 -17.14 6.48 5.93
C PRO A 46 -16.95 6.18 4.45
N ASP A 47 -18.02 6.28 3.66
CA ASP A 47 -17.96 6.35 2.20
C ASP A 47 -17.09 7.53 1.71
N ALA A 48 -16.49 8.28 2.62
CA ALA A 48 -15.59 9.42 2.38
C ALA A 48 -14.45 9.12 1.40
N GLN A 49 -13.99 7.88 1.33
CA GLN A 49 -12.93 7.49 0.37
C GLN A 49 -13.52 7.25 -1.04
N ALA A 50 -14.68 6.62 -1.13
CA ALA A 50 -15.41 6.49 -2.39
C ALA A 50 -15.84 7.87 -2.89
N ASP A 51 -16.28 8.74 -1.98
CA ASP A 51 -16.64 10.13 -2.25
C ASP A 51 -15.44 10.94 -2.73
N ALA A 52 -14.25 10.74 -2.14
CA ALA A 52 -13.03 11.44 -2.54
C ALA A 52 -12.56 11.04 -3.95
N LEU A 53 -12.63 9.75 -4.32
CA LEU A 53 -12.32 9.31 -5.69
C LEU A 53 -13.37 9.80 -6.68
N THR A 54 -14.65 9.82 -6.29
CA THR A 54 -15.74 10.41 -7.09
C THR A 54 -15.53 11.91 -7.29
N ALA A 55 -15.12 12.64 -6.25
CA ALA A 55 -14.76 14.04 -6.32
C ALA A 55 -13.56 14.29 -7.24
N ALA A 56 -12.54 13.42 -7.20
CA ALA A 56 -11.41 13.49 -8.11
C ALA A 56 -11.83 13.31 -9.57
N GLN A 57 -12.70 12.33 -9.85
CA GLN A 57 -13.25 12.12 -11.19
C GLN A 57 -14.10 13.31 -11.65
N ALA A 58 -14.91 13.88 -10.75
CA ALA A 58 -15.70 15.11 -11.04
C ALA A 58 -14.79 16.29 -11.39
N ALA A 59 -13.66 16.45 -10.67
CA ALA A 59 -12.68 17.48 -10.97
C ALA A 59 -12.00 17.27 -12.33
N VAL A 60 -11.74 16.04 -12.74
CA VAL A 60 -11.25 15.73 -14.09
C VAL A 60 -12.30 16.12 -15.15
N GLN A 61 -13.58 15.81 -14.93
CA GLN A 61 -14.65 16.19 -15.84
C GLN A 61 -14.83 17.72 -15.92
N GLU A 62 -14.69 18.41 -14.78
CA GLU A 62 -14.66 19.88 -14.76
C GLU A 62 -13.51 20.41 -15.63
N ALA A 63 -12.32 19.82 -15.53
CA ALA A 63 -11.18 20.21 -16.33
C ALA A 63 -11.40 19.98 -17.83
N VAL A 64 -12.02 18.87 -18.21
CA VAL A 64 -12.41 18.61 -19.61
C VAL A 64 -13.33 19.69 -20.15
N THR A 65 -14.36 20.04 -19.37
CA THR A 65 -15.33 21.08 -19.73
C THR A 65 -14.68 22.47 -19.82
N ALA A 66 -13.88 22.83 -18.83
CA ALA A 66 -13.14 24.10 -18.80
C ALA A 66 -12.16 24.23 -19.99
N ARG A 67 -11.44 23.14 -20.32
CA ARG A 67 -10.57 23.10 -21.50
C ARG A 67 -11.35 23.30 -22.79
N ALA A 68 -12.51 22.68 -22.94
CA ALA A 68 -13.37 22.86 -24.12
C ALA A 68 -13.85 24.32 -24.24
N ALA A 69 -14.13 24.96 -23.11
CA ALA A 69 -14.46 26.39 -23.03
C ALA A 69 -13.24 27.32 -23.17
N ARG A 70 -12.04 26.80 -23.32
CA ARG A 70 -10.75 27.52 -23.33
C ARG A 70 -10.44 28.27 -22.01
N ASP A 71 -11.07 27.89 -20.93
CA ASP A 71 -10.72 28.34 -19.57
C ASP A 71 -9.61 27.45 -18.99
N PHE A 72 -8.39 27.70 -19.46
CA PHE A 72 -7.23 26.90 -19.12
C PHE A 72 -6.82 27.05 -17.65
N THR A 73 -7.07 28.22 -17.06
CA THR A 73 -6.78 28.46 -15.63
C THR A 73 -7.66 27.58 -14.74
N ARG A 74 -8.95 27.52 -15.04
CA ARG A 74 -9.89 26.66 -14.33
C ARG A 74 -9.56 25.18 -14.55
N ALA A 75 -9.21 24.81 -15.79
CA ALA A 75 -8.81 23.45 -16.11
C ALA A 75 -7.58 23.01 -15.31
N GLU A 76 -6.53 23.83 -15.23
CA GLU A 76 -5.31 23.54 -14.45
C GLU A 76 -5.61 23.39 -12.96
N SER A 77 -6.43 24.29 -12.39
CA SER A 77 -6.83 24.22 -10.98
C SER A 77 -7.63 22.94 -10.67
N ALA A 78 -8.56 22.57 -11.55
CA ALA A 78 -9.35 21.35 -11.39
C ALA A 78 -8.47 20.10 -11.46
N LEU A 79 -7.49 20.06 -12.38
CA LEU A 79 -6.52 18.95 -12.49
C LEU A 79 -5.59 18.86 -11.27
N GLY A 80 -5.20 20.01 -10.70
CA GLY A 80 -4.46 20.04 -9.44
C GLY A 80 -5.24 19.33 -8.34
N ARG A 81 -6.51 19.76 -8.12
CA ARG A 81 -7.38 19.11 -7.12
C ARG A 81 -7.57 17.61 -7.37
N ALA A 82 -7.71 17.18 -8.63
CA ALA A 82 -7.85 15.78 -8.95
C ALA A 82 -6.58 14.96 -8.60
N LEU A 83 -5.41 15.48 -8.95
CA LEU A 83 -4.13 14.83 -8.62
C LEU A 83 -3.89 14.76 -7.11
N ASP A 84 -4.19 15.82 -6.37
CA ASP A 84 -4.08 15.85 -4.91
C ASP A 84 -5.03 14.81 -4.27
N ALA A 85 -6.26 14.70 -4.78
CA ALA A 85 -7.23 13.72 -4.31
C ALA A 85 -6.81 12.28 -4.64
N TYR A 86 -6.26 12.01 -5.82
CA TYR A 86 -5.69 10.70 -6.17
C TYR A 86 -4.48 10.38 -5.31
N ALA A 87 -3.60 11.33 -5.03
CA ALA A 87 -2.44 11.12 -4.17
C ALA A 87 -2.86 10.76 -2.73
N ALA A 88 -3.84 11.49 -2.19
CA ALA A 88 -4.37 11.23 -0.85
C ALA A 88 -5.10 9.87 -0.75
N ASN A 89 -5.63 9.35 -1.87
CA ASN A 89 -6.38 8.09 -1.93
C ASN A 89 -5.68 7.02 -2.79
N ALA A 90 -4.36 7.09 -2.90
CA ALA A 90 -3.56 6.20 -3.74
C ALA A 90 -3.75 4.71 -3.39
N THR A 91 -4.04 4.39 -2.12
CA THR A 91 -4.34 3.04 -1.63
C THR A 91 -5.51 2.37 -2.32
N HIS A 92 -6.49 3.17 -2.80
CA HIS A 92 -7.73 2.70 -3.41
C HIS A 92 -7.69 2.69 -4.93
N LEU A 93 -6.62 3.22 -5.53
CA LEU A 93 -6.42 3.13 -6.97
C LEU A 93 -6.01 1.69 -7.34
N GLN A 94 -6.71 1.09 -8.27
CA GLN A 94 -6.39 -0.28 -8.73
C GLN A 94 -5.07 -0.29 -9.49
N ASP A 95 -4.87 0.71 -10.35
CA ASP A 95 -3.68 0.93 -11.16
C ASP A 95 -3.41 2.42 -11.39
N GLY A 96 -2.35 2.73 -12.13
CA GLY A 96 -1.97 4.10 -12.45
C GLY A 96 -2.77 4.77 -13.58
N SER A 97 -3.79 4.12 -14.14
CA SER A 97 -4.49 4.60 -15.35
C SER A 97 -5.15 5.97 -15.16
N ALA A 98 -5.86 6.16 -14.04
CA ALA A 98 -6.53 7.43 -13.73
C ALA A 98 -5.51 8.58 -13.57
N LEU A 99 -4.37 8.29 -12.94
CA LEU A 99 -3.27 9.24 -12.80
C LEU A 99 -2.67 9.59 -14.16
N ALA A 100 -2.38 8.59 -15.00
CA ALA A 100 -1.81 8.80 -16.33
C ALA A 100 -2.71 9.68 -17.20
N ASP A 101 -4.02 9.41 -17.21
CA ASP A 101 -5.00 10.20 -17.96
C ASP A 101 -5.07 11.65 -17.46
N THR A 102 -5.02 11.84 -16.15
CA THR A 102 -5.06 13.17 -15.53
C THR A 102 -3.79 13.96 -15.82
N TYR A 103 -2.62 13.35 -15.74
CA TYR A 103 -1.35 13.97 -16.14
C TYR A 103 -1.32 14.29 -17.64
N ALA A 104 -1.83 13.40 -18.48
CA ALA A 104 -1.91 13.65 -19.92
C ALA A 104 -2.85 14.82 -20.26
N LEU A 105 -4.00 14.92 -19.56
CA LEU A 105 -4.91 16.06 -19.73
C LEU A 105 -4.25 17.36 -19.26
N ARG A 106 -3.52 17.33 -18.14
CA ARG A 106 -2.75 18.47 -17.65
C ARG A 106 -1.69 18.92 -18.64
N ALA A 107 -0.97 17.95 -19.24
CA ALA A 107 0.00 18.24 -20.29
C ALA A 107 -0.67 18.95 -21.50
N ALA A 108 -1.84 18.48 -21.94
CA ALA A 108 -2.56 19.07 -23.04
C ALA A 108 -3.07 20.51 -22.74
N VAL A 109 -3.44 20.77 -21.49
CA VAL A 109 -3.82 22.13 -21.02
C VAL A 109 -2.61 23.05 -21.03
N ARG A 110 -1.46 22.62 -20.49
CA ARG A 110 -0.20 23.37 -20.45
C ARG A 110 0.36 23.65 -21.86
N TYR A 111 0.31 22.64 -22.72
CA TYR A 111 0.71 22.78 -24.12
C TYR A 111 -0.15 23.82 -24.86
N ALA A 112 -1.48 23.84 -24.63
CA ALA A 112 -2.39 24.77 -25.25
C ALA A 112 -2.14 26.24 -24.88
N VAL A 113 -1.49 26.51 -23.75
CA VAL A 113 -1.11 27.86 -23.29
C VAL A 113 0.38 28.18 -23.51
N GLY A 114 1.13 27.31 -24.24
CA GLY A 114 2.53 27.52 -24.55
C GLY A 114 3.49 27.25 -23.40
N ARG A 115 3.07 26.50 -22.38
CA ARG A 115 3.93 26.05 -21.25
C ARG A 115 4.53 24.68 -21.57
N ASP A 116 5.35 24.64 -22.61
CA ASP A 116 5.82 23.39 -23.23
C ASP A 116 6.65 22.54 -22.26
N ASP A 117 7.54 23.15 -21.48
CA ASP A 117 8.39 22.41 -20.52
C ASP A 117 7.54 21.70 -19.46
N GLU A 118 6.56 22.42 -18.90
CA GLU A 118 5.65 21.85 -17.92
C GLU A 118 4.70 20.79 -18.53
N ALA A 119 4.39 20.91 -19.81
CA ALA A 119 3.66 19.86 -20.54
C ALA A 119 4.50 18.61 -20.67
N VAL A 120 5.80 18.75 -20.99
CA VAL A 120 6.76 17.64 -21.04
C VAL A 120 6.87 16.94 -19.68
N ASP A 121 6.99 17.69 -18.58
CA ASP A 121 7.02 17.13 -17.23
C ASP A 121 5.75 16.30 -16.92
N SER A 122 4.57 16.86 -17.26
CA SER A 122 3.31 16.15 -17.06
C SER A 122 3.21 14.87 -17.90
N LEU A 123 3.71 14.91 -19.14
CA LEU A 123 3.79 13.70 -20.00
C LEU A 123 4.76 12.67 -19.44
N THR A 124 5.89 13.11 -18.87
CA THR A 124 6.85 12.22 -18.20
C THR A 124 6.20 11.46 -17.06
N HIS A 125 5.43 12.14 -16.19
CA HIS A 125 4.67 11.49 -15.14
C HIS A 125 3.62 10.52 -15.68
N ALA A 126 2.88 10.89 -16.72
CA ALA A 126 1.90 10.01 -17.35
C ALA A 126 2.52 8.72 -17.90
N LEU A 127 3.67 8.85 -18.56
CA LEU A 127 4.40 7.73 -19.18
C LEU A 127 5.12 6.86 -18.12
N ALA A 128 5.53 7.44 -17.00
CA ALA A 128 6.16 6.69 -15.92
C ALA A 128 5.15 5.76 -15.22
N VAL A 129 3.99 6.30 -14.82
CA VAL A 129 2.99 5.53 -14.07
C VAL A 129 2.22 4.52 -14.93
N ALA A 130 2.08 4.75 -16.23
CA ALA A 130 1.42 3.84 -17.17
C ALA A 130 2.06 3.89 -18.58
N PRO A 131 3.27 3.35 -18.75
CA PRO A 131 4.07 3.54 -19.97
C PRO A 131 3.44 2.95 -21.24
N GLY A 132 2.67 1.87 -21.10
CA GLY A 132 1.96 1.21 -22.22
C GLY A 132 0.62 1.85 -22.59
N ARG A 133 0.17 2.88 -21.85
CA ARG A 133 -1.15 3.46 -22.07
C ARG A 133 -1.19 4.36 -23.28
N SER A 134 -2.21 4.16 -24.12
CA SER A 134 -2.54 5.10 -25.18
C SER A 134 -3.19 6.33 -24.55
N LEU A 135 -2.60 7.51 -24.77
CA LEU A 135 -3.13 8.75 -24.23
C LEU A 135 -4.25 9.28 -25.16
N PRO A 136 -5.52 9.31 -24.71
CA PRO A 136 -6.66 9.58 -25.61
C PRO A 136 -6.61 10.98 -26.25
N LEU A 137 -5.97 11.94 -25.60
CA LEU A 137 -5.85 13.32 -26.11
C LEU A 137 -4.86 13.49 -27.26
N ALA A 138 -3.95 12.54 -27.47
CA ALA A 138 -3.04 12.57 -28.61
C ALA A 138 -3.80 12.45 -29.94
N ALA A 139 -4.95 11.78 -29.96
CA ALA A 139 -5.76 11.61 -31.16
C ALA A 139 -6.47 12.92 -31.61
N THR A 140 -6.61 13.92 -30.73
CA THR A 140 -7.37 15.15 -30.98
C THR A 140 -6.53 16.31 -31.53
N SER A 141 -5.21 16.24 -31.42
CA SER A 141 -4.28 17.29 -31.88
C SER A 141 -3.03 16.66 -32.47
N PRO A 142 -2.81 16.73 -33.79
CA PRO A 142 -1.63 16.15 -34.44
C PRO A 142 -0.31 16.71 -33.88
N LEU A 143 -0.25 18.01 -33.56
CA LEU A 143 0.94 18.64 -32.98
C LEU A 143 1.20 18.11 -31.55
N PHE A 144 0.16 17.98 -30.73
CA PHE A 144 0.30 17.40 -29.38
C PHE A 144 0.67 15.91 -29.47
N ALA A 145 0.08 15.16 -30.41
CA ALA A 145 0.45 13.76 -30.67
C ALA A 145 1.95 13.61 -31.00
N HIS A 146 2.48 14.47 -31.84
CA HIS A 146 3.91 14.48 -32.15
C HIS A 146 4.76 14.79 -30.90
N THR A 147 4.32 15.71 -30.05
CA THR A 147 5.00 16.02 -28.79
C THR A 147 4.98 14.80 -27.86
N VAL A 148 3.84 14.11 -27.71
CA VAL A 148 3.71 12.88 -26.92
C VAL A 148 4.69 11.81 -27.39
N GLU A 149 4.79 11.55 -28.70
CA GLU A 149 5.72 10.55 -29.24
C GLU A 149 7.19 10.95 -29.05
N ARG A 150 7.50 12.23 -29.19
CA ARG A 150 8.85 12.75 -28.90
C ARG A 150 9.23 12.55 -27.42
N VAL A 151 8.31 12.87 -26.50
CA VAL A 151 8.53 12.68 -25.05
C VAL A 151 8.64 11.20 -24.73
N ARG A 152 7.81 10.35 -25.31
CA ARG A 152 7.87 8.89 -25.15
C ARG A 152 9.23 8.34 -25.58
N ALA A 153 9.72 8.74 -26.75
CA ALA A 153 11.03 8.32 -27.23
C ALA A 153 12.16 8.79 -26.32
N ALA A 154 12.12 10.05 -25.87
CA ALA A 154 13.08 10.60 -24.91
C ALA A 154 13.04 9.87 -23.57
N HIS A 155 11.85 9.65 -23.01
CA HIS A 155 11.65 8.94 -21.75
C HIS A 155 12.15 7.48 -21.80
N ALA A 156 12.03 6.83 -22.94
CA ALA A 156 12.50 5.45 -23.12
C ALA A 156 14.03 5.30 -22.93
N ILE A 157 14.79 6.34 -23.29
CA ILE A 157 16.27 6.35 -23.22
C ILE A 157 16.82 7.13 -22.03
N GLN A 158 15.96 7.77 -21.23
CA GLN A 158 16.40 8.51 -20.04
C GLN A 158 17.09 7.58 -19.04
N PRO A 159 18.14 8.07 -18.34
CA PRO A 159 18.75 7.33 -17.25
C PRO A 159 17.70 6.96 -16.18
N ARG A 160 17.78 5.73 -15.71
CA ARG A 160 16.83 5.18 -14.74
C ARG A 160 17.21 5.58 -13.31
N GLY A 161 16.20 5.67 -12.45
CA GLY A 161 16.36 5.88 -11.02
C GLY A 161 16.28 4.57 -10.24
N VAL A 162 16.34 4.72 -8.92
CA VAL A 162 16.20 3.64 -7.96
C VAL A 162 15.18 4.06 -6.91
N LEU A 163 14.22 3.18 -6.62
CA LEU A 163 13.29 3.34 -5.50
C LEU A 163 13.64 2.32 -4.42
N ARG A 164 13.78 2.78 -3.19
CA ARG A 164 13.99 1.96 -2.01
C ARG A 164 12.77 2.06 -1.10
N PHE A 165 12.18 0.91 -0.77
CA PHE A 165 11.08 0.84 0.16
C PHE A 165 11.54 0.16 1.45
N GLU A 166 11.39 0.87 2.55
CA GLU A 166 11.58 0.37 3.89
C GLU A 166 10.25 0.37 4.62
N SER A 167 10.06 -0.48 5.61
CA SER A 167 8.80 -0.52 6.35
C SER A 167 8.98 -0.87 7.82
N PHE A 168 8.03 -0.45 8.62
CA PHE A 168 7.82 -0.86 9.99
C PHE A 168 6.35 -1.35 10.13
N PRO A 169 6.13 -2.66 10.39
CA PRO A 169 7.12 -3.76 10.47
C PRO A 169 7.73 -4.07 9.10
N GLN A 170 8.89 -4.74 9.10
CA GLN A 170 9.55 -5.21 7.87
C GLN A 170 8.79 -6.40 7.26
N GLY A 171 9.08 -6.69 5.98
CA GLY A 171 8.52 -7.86 5.29
C GLY A 171 7.15 -7.58 4.63
N LEU A 172 6.79 -6.30 4.42
CA LEU A 172 5.58 -5.95 3.67
C LEU A 172 5.82 -6.18 2.16
N GLU A 173 4.85 -6.80 1.51
CA GLU A 173 4.84 -6.88 0.04
C GLU A 173 4.49 -5.51 -0.53
N VAL A 174 5.33 -5.02 -1.44
CA VAL A 174 5.14 -3.75 -2.13
C VAL A 174 4.73 -4.01 -3.56
N LEU A 175 3.69 -3.34 -4.00
CA LEU A 175 3.29 -3.23 -5.40
C LEU A 175 3.74 -1.87 -5.92
N LEU A 176 4.36 -1.84 -7.09
CA LEU A 176 4.75 -0.62 -7.81
C LEU A 176 4.03 -0.63 -9.16
N ASP A 177 3.24 0.39 -9.44
CA ASP A 177 2.42 0.51 -10.66
C ASP A 177 1.56 -0.74 -10.94
N GLY A 178 1.11 -1.41 -9.87
CA GLY A 178 0.30 -2.63 -9.94
C GLY A 178 1.09 -3.94 -10.06
N ALA A 179 2.41 -3.89 -10.25
CA ALA A 179 3.28 -5.07 -10.29
C ALA A 179 3.97 -5.31 -8.94
N SER A 180 4.22 -6.58 -8.58
CA SER A 180 4.96 -6.91 -7.36
C SER A 180 6.41 -6.42 -7.46
N ALA A 181 6.82 -5.56 -6.54
CA ALA A 181 8.19 -5.06 -6.41
C ALA A 181 9.02 -5.85 -5.38
N GLY A 182 8.41 -6.80 -4.67
CA GLY A 182 9.05 -7.61 -3.64
C GLY A 182 8.67 -7.21 -2.22
N THR A 183 9.41 -7.71 -1.24
CA THR A 183 9.14 -7.50 0.20
C THR A 183 10.16 -6.56 0.83
N THR A 184 9.69 -5.66 1.69
CA THR A 184 10.54 -4.66 2.37
C THR A 184 11.54 -5.31 3.36
N PRO A 185 12.77 -4.78 3.46
CA PRO A 185 13.32 -3.71 2.66
C PRO A 185 13.60 -4.18 1.22
N VAL A 186 13.15 -3.41 0.22
CA VAL A 186 13.35 -3.74 -1.19
C VAL A 186 13.91 -2.54 -1.95
N ARG A 187 14.79 -2.82 -2.88
CA ARG A 187 15.43 -1.84 -3.75
C ARG A 187 15.09 -2.14 -5.20
N VAL A 188 14.23 -1.33 -5.78
CA VAL A 188 13.80 -1.47 -7.18
C VAL A 188 14.71 -0.62 -8.06
N THR A 189 15.43 -1.26 -8.95
CA THR A 189 16.36 -0.59 -9.89
C THR A 189 15.74 -0.47 -11.28
N GLN A 190 16.31 0.37 -12.10
CA GLN A 190 15.84 0.60 -13.49
C GLN A 190 14.43 1.19 -13.56
N VAL A 191 14.07 1.99 -12.55
CA VAL A 191 12.77 2.67 -12.52
C VAL A 191 12.81 3.88 -13.46
N PRO A 192 11.84 4.04 -14.37
CA PRO A 192 11.75 5.24 -15.21
C PRO A 192 11.59 6.49 -14.35
N PRO A 193 12.15 7.64 -14.74
CA PRO A 193 11.92 8.88 -14.00
C PRO A 193 10.47 9.35 -14.15
N GLY A 194 9.89 9.88 -13.06
CA GLY A 194 8.52 10.36 -13.00
C GLY A 194 7.73 9.79 -11.81
N ALA A 195 6.43 10.00 -11.82
CA ALA A 195 5.54 9.56 -10.76
C ALA A 195 5.24 8.06 -10.87
N HIS A 196 5.23 7.37 -9.74
CA HIS A 196 4.92 5.96 -9.62
C HIS A 196 3.93 5.72 -8.49
N LEU A 197 2.95 4.86 -8.71
CA LEU A 197 1.98 4.44 -7.71
C LEU A 197 2.54 3.26 -6.93
N TRP A 198 2.75 3.40 -5.62
CA TRP A 198 3.09 2.27 -4.77
C TRP A 198 1.97 1.92 -3.81
N ARG A 199 1.85 0.64 -3.47
CA ARG A 199 0.92 0.13 -2.47
C ARG A 199 1.55 -0.99 -1.68
N ALA A 200 1.13 -1.13 -0.42
CA ALA A 200 1.47 -2.25 0.44
C ALA A 200 0.28 -2.58 1.33
N THR A 201 0.29 -3.78 1.91
CA THR A 201 -0.73 -4.17 2.90
C THR A 201 -0.03 -4.37 4.23
N LEU A 202 -0.47 -3.64 5.25
CA LEU A 202 0.02 -3.79 6.62
C LEU A 202 -0.37 -5.15 7.19
N PRO A 203 0.30 -5.63 8.24
CA PRO A 203 -0.08 -6.86 8.92
C PRO A 203 -1.51 -6.84 9.48
N SER A 204 -2.05 -5.66 9.79
CA SER A 204 -3.44 -5.45 10.17
C SER A 204 -4.45 -5.78 9.07
N GLY A 205 -3.99 -5.93 7.82
CA GLY A 205 -4.83 -6.02 6.63
C GLY A 205 -5.16 -4.67 6.00
N GLU A 206 -4.78 -3.57 6.63
CA GLU A 206 -5.02 -2.22 6.13
C GLU A 206 -4.11 -1.91 4.94
N PRO A 207 -4.67 -1.42 3.81
CA PRO A 207 -3.87 -1.01 2.67
C PRO A 207 -3.23 0.35 2.94
N VAL A 208 -1.97 0.49 2.57
CA VAL A 208 -1.22 1.75 2.56
C VAL A 208 -0.66 1.98 1.18
N GLY A 209 -0.49 3.23 0.79
CA GLY A 209 0.04 3.55 -0.53
C GLY A 209 0.24 5.04 -0.72
N GLY A 210 0.85 5.39 -1.82
CA GLY A 210 1.15 6.76 -2.17
C GLY A 210 1.71 6.88 -3.56
N ILE A 211 2.06 8.10 -3.92
CA ILE A 211 2.79 8.40 -5.14
C ILE A 211 4.24 8.73 -4.73
N VAL A 212 5.19 8.13 -5.42
CA VAL A 212 6.62 8.41 -5.26
C VAL A 212 7.18 8.89 -6.58
N GLU A 213 8.06 9.88 -6.55
CA GLU A 213 8.73 10.36 -7.74
C GLU A 213 10.10 9.72 -7.88
N ALA A 214 10.31 8.97 -8.96
CA ALA A 214 11.61 8.45 -9.32
C ALA A 214 12.41 9.52 -10.07
N VAL A 215 13.65 9.72 -9.64
CA VAL A 215 14.57 10.71 -10.22
C VAL A 215 15.71 9.98 -10.92
N SER A 216 16.05 10.42 -12.14
CA SER A 216 17.16 9.85 -12.90
C SER A 216 18.46 9.79 -12.08
N GLU A 217 19.14 8.64 -12.11
CA GLU A 217 20.43 8.40 -11.46
C GLU A 217 20.44 8.60 -9.94
N ARG A 218 19.26 8.71 -9.31
CA ARG A 218 19.12 8.89 -7.86
C ARG A 218 18.37 7.73 -7.23
N GLU A 219 18.70 7.47 -5.96
CA GLU A 219 17.93 6.61 -5.09
C GLU A 219 16.98 7.47 -4.24
N VAL A 220 15.70 7.15 -4.31
CA VAL A 220 14.66 7.77 -3.49
C VAL A 220 14.15 6.71 -2.51
N THR A 221 14.16 7.03 -1.22
CA THR A 221 13.70 6.12 -0.16
C THR A 221 12.31 6.50 0.31
N THR A 222 11.41 5.52 0.36
CA THR A 222 10.07 5.64 0.92
C THR A 222 9.97 4.74 2.14
N THR A 223 9.60 5.32 3.29
CA THR A 223 9.37 4.57 4.52
C THR A 223 7.87 4.33 4.71
N ILE A 224 7.47 3.06 4.74
CA ILE A 224 6.09 2.63 4.93
C ILE A 224 5.85 2.44 6.43
N GLN A 225 4.90 3.18 6.96
CA GLN A 225 4.49 3.12 8.36
C GLN A 225 2.97 2.97 8.45
N PRO A 226 2.43 2.43 9.57
CA PRO A 226 0.99 2.46 9.79
C PRO A 226 0.45 3.88 9.63
N PRO A 227 -0.65 4.09 8.90
CA PRO A 227 -1.19 5.42 8.67
C PRO A 227 -1.71 6.02 9.97
N GLY A 228 -1.54 7.32 10.11
CA GLY A 228 -2.17 8.11 11.15
C GLY A 228 -1.26 8.44 12.34
N THR A 229 -1.71 9.46 13.07
CA THR A 229 -1.19 9.89 14.37
C THR A 229 -1.98 9.22 15.51
N GLY A 230 -2.79 8.18 15.21
CA GLY A 230 -3.69 7.53 16.14
C GLY A 230 -2.98 6.59 17.12
N THR A 231 -3.64 6.32 18.23
CA THR A 231 -3.15 5.45 19.32
C THR A 231 -2.78 4.06 18.81
N SER A 232 -3.57 3.48 17.89
CA SER A 232 -3.30 2.16 17.30
C SER A 232 -2.00 2.12 16.49
N ALA A 233 -1.76 3.15 15.65
CA ALA A 233 -0.52 3.26 14.87
C ALA A 233 0.71 3.44 15.78
N SER A 234 0.59 4.26 16.83
CA SER A 234 1.66 4.47 17.82
C SER A 234 2.01 3.17 18.54
N LEU A 235 1.01 2.40 18.97
CA LEU A 235 1.21 1.10 19.58
C LEU A 235 1.88 0.11 18.62
N ALA A 236 1.38 0.01 17.39
CA ALA A 236 1.94 -0.89 16.38
C ALA A 236 3.42 -0.57 16.09
N LEU A 237 3.76 0.72 16.01
CA LEU A 237 5.13 1.17 15.80
C LEU A 237 6.03 0.81 16.99
N ALA A 238 5.58 1.06 18.23
CA ALA A 238 6.33 0.74 19.43
C ALA A 238 6.58 -0.77 19.55
N LEU A 239 5.55 -1.59 19.34
CA LEU A 239 5.67 -3.06 19.41
C LEU A 239 6.58 -3.61 18.31
N SER A 240 6.45 -3.15 17.07
CA SER A 240 7.32 -3.61 15.97
C SER A 240 8.78 -3.18 16.15
N GLY A 241 9.00 -2.03 16.81
CA GLY A 241 10.32 -1.58 17.22
C GLY A 241 10.87 -2.28 18.47
N ASN A 242 10.10 -3.21 19.05
CA ASN A 242 10.40 -3.84 20.35
C ASN A 242 10.62 -2.81 21.48
N GLN A 243 9.88 -1.72 21.41
CA GLN A 243 9.90 -0.63 22.40
C GLN A 243 8.71 -0.81 23.33
N LEU A 244 8.94 -1.55 24.42
CA LEU A 244 7.91 -1.92 25.40
C LEU A 244 7.99 -0.98 26.62
N ASP A 245 7.85 0.30 26.36
CA ASP A 245 7.94 1.37 27.36
C ASP A 245 6.56 1.87 27.86
N ALA A 246 6.57 2.89 28.68
CA ALA A 246 5.35 3.50 29.23
C ALA A 246 4.43 4.06 28.14
N SER A 247 4.98 4.51 27.00
CA SER A 247 4.18 5.07 25.90
C SER A 247 3.39 3.97 25.18
N ALA A 248 4.01 2.80 24.97
CA ALA A 248 3.34 1.63 24.41
C ALA A 248 2.21 1.14 25.32
N LEU A 249 2.46 1.07 26.64
CA LEU A 249 1.45 0.69 27.62
C LEU A 249 0.28 1.69 27.65
N GLN A 250 0.58 2.99 27.62
CA GLN A 250 -0.46 4.03 27.59
C GLN A 250 -1.31 3.96 26.30
N ALA A 251 -0.69 3.68 25.17
CA ALA A 251 -1.42 3.48 23.92
C ALA A 251 -2.33 2.25 24.00
N ALA A 252 -1.84 1.11 24.51
CA ALA A 252 -2.64 -0.08 24.72
C ALA A 252 -3.79 0.15 25.71
N ALA A 253 -3.55 0.89 26.82
CA ALA A 253 -4.57 1.26 27.78
C ALA A 253 -5.66 2.15 27.18
N THR A 254 -5.29 3.08 26.32
CA THR A 254 -6.26 3.95 25.64
C THR A 254 -7.16 3.15 24.70
N LEU A 255 -6.60 2.25 23.89
CA LEU A 255 -7.36 1.35 23.02
C LEU A 255 -8.29 0.43 23.83
N GLY A 256 -7.82 -0.07 24.97
CA GLY A 256 -8.65 -0.86 25.87
C GLY A 256 -9.85 -0.08 26.42
N ARG A 257 -9.66 1.17 26.83
CA ARG A 257 -10.75 2.04 27.29
C ARG A 257 -11.73 2.38 26.16
N GLU A 258 -11.24 2.66 24.96
CA GLU A 258 -12.08 2.91 23.79
C GLU A 258 -12.96 1.69 23.45
N ALA A 259 -12.41 0.48 23.64
CA ALA A 259 -13.16 -0.77 23.49
C ALA A 259 -14.02 -1.12 24.70
N SER A 260 -14.03 -0.32 25.78
CA SER A 260 -14.71 -0.62 27.07
C SER A 260 -14.29 -1.98 27.63
N ALA A 261 -13.02 -2.35 27.50
CA ALA A 261 -12.49 -3.62 27.94
C ALA A 261 -11.93 -3.54 29.37
N ASP A 262 -12.26 -4.51 30.23
CA ASP A 262 -11.68 -4.64 31.56
C ASP A 262 -10.25 -5.18 31.53
N LEU A 263 -9.92 -5.96 30.51
CA LEU A 263 -8.60 -6.54 30.30
C LEU A 263 -8.15 -6.31 28.86
N VAL A 264 -6.87 -6.00 28.70
CA VAL A 264 -6.22 -5.82 27.38
C VAL A 264 -5.09 -6.81 27.25
N VAL A 265 -5.05 -7.51 26.11
CA VAL A 265 -3.93 -8.37 25.72
C VAL A 265 -3.25 -7.74 24.49
N PHE A 266 -1.94 -7.56 24.58
CA PHE A 266 -1.09 -7.07 23.48
C PHE A 266 0.22 -7.84 23.49
N GLY A 267 1.02 -7.76 22.43
CA GLY A 267 2.28 -8.50 22.41
C GLY A 267 3.01 -8.44 21.09
N THR A 268 4.11 -9.19 21.05
CA THR A 268 5.07 -9.23 19.97
C THR A 268 5.34 -10.67 19.54
N LEU A 269 5.68 -10.82 18.26
CA LEU A 269 6.10 -12.08 17.66
C LEU A 269 7.54 -11.99 17.23
N SER A 270 8.31 -13.03 17.58
CA SER A 270 9.70 -13.18 17.14
C SER A 270 9.93 -14.54 16.50
N ARG A 271 10.98 -14.66 15.72
CA ARG A 271 11.48 -15.94 15.24
C ARG A 271 12.10 -16.71 16.38
N SER A 272 11.79 -18.00 16.51
CA SER A 272 12.36 -18.90 17.51
C SER A 272 12.71 -20.24 16.86
N GLY A 273 13.98 -20.43 16.56
CA GLY A 273 14.41 -21.61 15.81
C GLY A 273 13.73 -21.74 14.44
N THR A 274 13.04 -22.85 14.21
CA THR A 274 12.27 -23.10 12.98
C THR A 274 10.84 -22.56 13.04
N GLY A 275 10.37 -22.09 14.22
CA GLY A 275 9.01 -21.62 14.45
C GLY A 275 8.94 -20.15 14.85
N LEU A 276 7.82 -19.79 15.46
CA LEU A 276 7.52 -18.48 16.01
C LEU A 276 7.36 -18.55 17.52
N ALA A 277 7.63 -17.45 18.20
CA ALA A 277 7.32 -17.28 19.61
C ALA A 277 6.48 -16.03 19.82
N LEU A 278 5.40 -16.17 20.58
CA LEU A 278 4.55 -15.07 21.04
C LEU A 278 4.97 -14.68 22.46
N ASP A 279 5.35 -13.43 22.65
CA ASP A 279 5.51 -12.77 23.93
C ASP A 279 4.34 -11.81 24.12
N ALA A 280 3.40 -12.15 24.98
CA ALA A 280 2.20 -11.38 25.19
C ALA A 280 2.11 -10.87 26.63
N PHE A 281 1.36 -9.79 26.81
CA PHE A 281 1.12 -9.13 28.08
C PHE A 281 -0.37 -8.95 28.28
N VAL A 282 -0.82 -9.02 29.53
CA VAL A 282 -2.18 -8.70 29.95
C VAL A 282 -2.16 -7.66 31.05
N PHE A 283 -3.10 -6.73 31.03
CA PHE A 283 -3.30 -5.74 32.10
C PHE A 283 -4.73 -5.18 32.07
N ALA A 284 -5.15 -4.57 33.16
CA ALA A 284 -6.37 -3.76 33.21
C ALA A 284 -6.04 -2.31 32.73
N PRO A 285 -6.86 -1.67 31.88
CA PRO A 285 -6.57 -0.33 31.35
C PRO A 285 -6.40 0.79 32.38
N GLY A 286 -6.79 0.55 33.65
CA GLY A 286 -6.58 1.45 34.77
C GLY A 286 -5.29 1.20 35.54
N ASP A 287 -4.63 0.08 35.32
CA ASP A 287 -3.41 -0.29 36.03
C ASP A 287 -2.16 0.12 35.23
N SER A 288 -1.08 0.40 35.98
CA SER A 288 0.22 0.73 35.40
C SER A 288 1.17 -0.48 35.31
N THR A 289 0.73 -1.65 35.79
CA THR A 289 1.55 -2.85 35.88
C THR A 289 1.05 -3.92 34.92
N PRO A 290 1.70 -4.14 33.79
CA PRO A 290 1.39 -5.24 32.90
C PRO A 290 1.93 -6.56 33.45
N HIS A 291 1.27 -7.66 33.09
CA HIS A 291 1.67 -9.01 33.46
C HIS A 291 2.10 -9.75 32.20
N ARG A 292 3.34 -10.25 32.17
CA ARG A 292 3.85 -11.06 31.07
C ARG A 292 3.23 -12.45 31.14
N LEU A 293 2.57 -12.84 30.08
CA LEU A 293 2.00 -14.18 29.89
C LEU A 293 3.09 -15.21 29.57
N PRO A 294 2.83 -16.51 29.80
CA PRO A 294 3.76 -17.55 29.36
C PRO A 294 4.06 -17.42 27.86
N ARG A 295 5.35 -17.49 27.52
CA ARG A 295 5.79 -17.44 26.13
C ARG A 295 5.29 -18.69 25.39
N LEU A 296 4.61 -18.48 24.26
CA LEU A 296 4.09 -19.56 23.42
C LEU A 296 4.98 -19.76 22.20
N ALA A 297 5.44 -21.00 22.02
CA ALA A 297 6.16 -21.41 20.82
C ALA A 297 5.19 -22.11 19.87
N MET A 298 5.30 -21.83 18.57
CA MET A 298 4.41 -22.32 17.52
C MET A 298 5.18 -22.57 16.24
N ASP A 299 4.60 -23.35 15.31
CA ASP A 299 5.16 -23.52 13.98
C ASP A 299 5.03 -22.23 13.16
N LEU A 300 5.77 -22.15 12.04
CA LEU A 300 5.76 -20.99 11.17
C LEU A 300 4.42 -20.74 10.48
N GLU A 301 3.70 -21.81 10.18
CA GLU A 301 2.41 -21.79 9.49
C GLU A 301 1.22 -21.62 10.45
N LEU A 302 1.48 -21.62 11.77
CA LEU A 302 0.48 -21.50 12.84
C LEU A 302 -0.53 -22.66 12.90
N LEU A 303 -0.16 -23.84 12.39
CA LEU A 303 -1.03 -25.01 12.37
C LEU A 303 -1.25 -25.57 13.78
N ASP A 304 -0.20 -25.56 14.60
CA ASP A 304 -0.21 -26.02 16.00
C ASP A 304 -0.66 -24.96 17.01
N ALA A 305 -0.92 -23.73 16.56
CA ALA A 305 -1.24 -22.60 17.46
C ALA A 305 -2.57 -22.74 18.25
N GLY A 306 -3.47 -23.64 17.84
CA GLY A 306 -4.81 -23.74 18.42
C GLY A 306 -4.82 -24.18 19.87
N GLU A 307 -4.08 -25.24 20.23
CA GLU A 307 -4.04 -25.78 21.59
C GLU A 307 -3.37 -24.81 22.58
N PRO A 308 -2.17 -24.22 22.30
CA PRO A 308 -1.57 -23.22 23.18
C PRO A 308 -2.43 -21.99 23.38
N LEU A 309 -3.11 -21.48 22.34
CA LEU A 309 -3.98 -20.31 22.46
C LEU A 309 -5.25 -20.61 23.28
N ARG A 310 -5.83 -21.80 23.14
CA ARG A 310 -6.96 -22.24 23.96
C ARG A 310 -6.55 -22.37 25.43
N ALA A 311 -5.40 -22.95 25.73
CA ALA A 311 -4.87 -23.02 27.07
C ALA A 311 -4.64 -21.64 27.67
N LEU A 312 -4.11 -20.69 26.88
CA LEU A 312 -3.94 -19.31 27.29
C LEU A 312 -5.29 -18.63 27.57
N ALA A 313 -6.27 -18.78 26.68
CA ALA A 313 -7.62 -18.25 26.86
C ALA A 313 -8.28 -18.78 28.16
N ALA A 314 -8.13 -20.07 28.44
CA ALA A 314 -8.62 -20.69 29.70
C ALA A 314 -7.92 -20.12 30.94
N GLN A 315 -6.62 -19.88 30.89
CA GLN A 315 -5.88 -19.22 31.97
C GLN A 315 -6.36 -17.78 32.21
N LEU A 316 -6.55 -17.01 31.12
CA LEU A 316 -7.08 -15.65 31.20
C LEU A 316 -8.51 -15.63 31.76
N ALA A 317 -9.34 -16.58 31.38
CA ALA A 317 -10.70 -16.71 31.89
C ALA A 317 -10.76 -17.01 33.42
N SER A 318 -9.83 -17.83 33.90
CA SER A 318 -9.83 -18.26 35.30
C SER A 318 -9.05 -17.33 36.22
N ARG A 319 -8.04 -16.64 35.76
CA ARG A 319 -7.08 -15.90 36.57
C ARG A 319 -6.95 -14.42 36.22
N GLY A 320 -7.53 -13.97 35.08
CA GLY A 320 -7.42 -12.58 34.63
C GLY A 320 -5.96 -12.16 34.43
N VAL A 321 -5.55 -11.05 35.04
CA VAL A 321 -4.17 -10.54 35.02
C VAL A 321 -3.17 -11.48 35.68
N GLU A 322 -3.62 -12.26 36.72
CA GLU A 322 -2.77 -13.22 37.43
C GLU A 322 -2.39 -14.46 36.57
N ALA A 323 -2.90 -14.57 35.35
CA ALA A 323 -2.43 -15.55 34.37
C ALA A 323 -0.98 -15.29 33.97
N GLY A 324 -0.48 -14.06 34.14
CA GLY A 324 0.89 -13.64 33.89
C GLY A 324 1.66 -13.29 35.17
N MET A 325 2.92 -12.93 34.97
CA MET A 325 3.81 -12.42 36.01
C MET A 325 3.90 -10.90 35.89
N ALA A 326 3.67 -10.16 36.97
CA ALA A 326 3.81 -8.72 37.00
C ALA A 326 5.23 -8.29 36.59
N GLU A 327 5.32 -7.31 35.71
CA GLU A 327 6.59 -6.80 35.20
C GLU A 327 6.61 -5.28 35.25
N ALA A 328 7.74 -4.72 35.72
CA ALA A 328 7.91 -3.27 35.77
C ALA A 328 8.16 -2.68 34.39
N VAL A 329 7.66 -1.49 34.14
CA VAL A 329 7.89 -0.73 32.89
C VAL A 329 9.22 0.04 33.03
N PRO A 330 10.12 0.01 32.02
CA PRO A 330 9.98 -0.62 30.71
C PRO A 330 10.05 -2.15 30.77
N LEU A 331 9.18 -2.79 29.96
CA LEU A 331 9.14 -4.25 29.89
C LEU A 331 10.39 -4.79 29.21
N SER A 332 10.80 -5.99 29.59
CA SER A 332 11.94 -6.66 28.96
C SER A 332 11.67 -6.89 27.47
N PRO A 333 12.61 -6.51 26.60
CA PRO A 333 12.45 -6.72 25.16
C PRO A 333 12.24 -8.21 24.82
N THR A 334 11.47 -8.47 23.78
CA THR A 334 11.23 -9.82 23.30
C THR A 334 12.56 -10.50 22.92
N PRO A 335 12.91 -11.66 23.50
CA PRO A 335 14.13 -12.36 23.18
C PRO A 335 14.13 -12.86 21.71
N GLY A 336 15.29 -12.87 21.07
CA GLY A 336 15.44 -13.30 19.66
C GLY A 336 15.05 -12.24 18.65
N ALA A 337 14.62 -11.06 19.08
CA ALA A 337 14.43 -9.90 18.23
C ALA A 337 15.80 -9.32 17.83
N SER A 338 16.65 -10.11 17.19
CA SER A 338 17.80 -9.54 16.49
C SER A 338 17.27 -8.59 15.45
N ARG A 339 17.71 -7.32 15.49
CA ARG A 339 17.62 -6.41 14.35
C ARG A 339 18.48 -6.99 13.22
N VAL A 340 17.99 -8.05 12.61
CA VAL A 340 18.53 -8.48 11.34
C VAL A 340 18.09 -7.39 10.38
N THR A 341 18.97 -6.42 10.18
CA THR A 341 18.85 -5.51 9.04
C THR A 341 19.00 -6.39 7.82
N ARG A 342 17.88 -6.94 7.35
CA ARG A 342 17.87 -7.75 6.14
C ARG A 342 18.37 -6.83 5.05
N ALA A 343 19.47 -7.22 4.39
CA ALA A 343 19.95 -6.45 3.25
C ALA A 343 18.79 -6.26 2.27
N ALA A 344 18.60 -5.02 1.80
CA ALA A 344 17.51 -4.72 0.90
C ALA A 344 17.58 -5.64 -0.34
N GLN A 345 16.51 -6.37 -0.59
CA GLN A 345 16.39 -7.17 -1.79
C GLN A 345 16.45 -6.24 -3.01
N THR A 346 17.36 -6.52 -3.94
CA THR A 346 17.41 -5.75 -5.19
C THR A 346 16.57 -6.44 -6.24
N VAL A 347 15.61 -5.72 -6.79
CA VAL A 347 14.72 -6.18 -7.85
C VAL A 347 14.84 -5.22 -9.02
N TYR A 348 14.85 -5.75 -10.22
CA TYR A 348 14.77 -4.93 -11.44
C TYR A 348 13.31 -4.63 -11.74
N ALA A 349 13.01 -3.38 -12.09
CA ALA A 349 11.69 -3.03 -12.58
C ALA A 349 11.37 -3.93 -13.81
N VAL A 350 10.18 -4.49 -13.81
CA VAL A 350 9.74 -5.33 -14.94
C VAL A 350 9.79 -4.47 -16.19
N PRO A 351 10.55 -4.86 -17.23
CA PRO A 351 10.51 -4.12 -18.48
C PRO A 351 9.07 -4.15 -18.99
N THR A 352 8.51 -2.99 -19.23
CA THR A 352 7.20 -2.87 -19.85
C THR A 352 7.26 -3.66 -21.16
N SER A 353 6.33 -4.60 -21.35
CA SER A 353 6.21 -5.36 -22.57
C SER A 353 6.37 -4.41 -23.76
N GLU A 354 7.28 -4.74 -24.67
CA GLU A 354 7.47 -3.96 -25.90
C GLU A 354 6.09 -3.62 -26.49
N PRO A 355 5.87 -2.38 -26.93
CA PRO A 355 4.61 -2.01 -27.54
C PRO A 355 4.37 -3.02 -28.67
N VAL A 356 3.26 -3.74 -28.59
CA VAL A 356 2.83 -4.67 -29.64
C VAL A 356 2.83 -3.84 -30.92
N LYS A 357 3.81 -4.13 -31.78
CA LYS A 357 3.94 -3.46 -33.08
C LYS A 357 2.57 -3.59 -33.73
N PRO A 358 1.88 -2.49 -34.05
CA PRO A 358 0.57 -2.59 -34.68
C PRO A 358 0.70 -3.49 -35.88
N ALA A 359 -0.13 -4.53 -35.96
CA ALA A 359 -0.14 -5.45 -37.08
C ALA A 359 -0.25 -4.61 -38.36
N ALA A 360 0.67 -4.82 -39.28
CA ALA A 360 0.65 -4.12 -40.54
C ALA A 360 -0.77 -4.24 -41.15
N PRO A 361 -1.39 -3.16 -41.61
CA PRO A 361 -2.72 -3.23 -42.18
C PRO A 361 -2.73 -4.29 -43.27
N ALA A 362 -3.70 -5.19 -43.19
CA ALA A 362 -3.87 -6.25 -44.18
C ALA A 362 -3.90 -5.61 -45.58
N PRO A 363 -3.21 -6.17 -46.59
CA PRO A 363 -3.18 -5.60 -47.91
C PRO A 363 -4.60 -5.46 -48.44
N ILE A 364 -5.00 -4.25 -48.78
CA ILE A 364 -6.31 -3.95 -49.38
C ILE A 364 -6.37 -4.77 -50.68
N ARG A 365 -7.18 -5.81 -50.69
CA ARG A 365 -7.48 -6.53 -51.90
C ARG A 365 -8.17 -5.57 -52.85
N ARG A 366 -7.49 -5.21 -53.95
CA ARG A 366 -8.11 -4.45 -55.03
C ARG A 366 -9.33 -5.24 -55.53
N PRO A 367 -10.46 -4.58 -55.83
CA PRO A 367 -11.59 -5.26 -56.46
C PRO A 367 -11.11 -5.85 -57.78
N VAL A 368 -11.40 -7.12 -57.99
CA VAL A 368 -11.15 -7.80 -59.25
C VAL A 368 -12.13 -7.21 -60.24
N ASP A 369 -11.63 -6.56 -61.29
CA ASP A 369 -12.48 -6.06 -62.36
C ASP A 369 -13.33 -7.21 -62.96
N PRO A 370 -14.64 -6.99 -63.20
CA PRO A 370 -15.48 -8.00 -63.79
C PRO A 370 -15.02 -8.31 -65.20
N ILE A 371 -14.75 -9.57 -65.47
CA ILE A 371 -14.35 -10.11 -66.78
C ILE A 371 -15.33 -9.63 -67.83
N ARG A 372 -14.87 -8.79 -68.75
CA ARG A 372 -15.61 -8.39 -69.96
C ARG A 372 -15.91 -9.63 -70.79
N LYS A 373 -17.19 -9.96 -70.96
CA LYS A 373 -17.64 -10.98 -71.90
C LYS A 373 -17.25 -10.57 -73.30
N PRO A 374 -16.72 -11.47 -74.15
CA PRO A 374 -16.43 -11.16 -75.56
C PRO A 374 -17.73 -10.90 -76.35
N LEU A 375 -17.78 -9.78 -77.03
CA LEU A 375 -18.84 -9.47 -77.98
C LEU A 375 -18.77 -10.46 -79.14
N VAL A 376 -19.82 -11.29 -79.29
CA VAL A 376 -20.08 -12.07 -80.48
C VAL A 376 -20.63 -11.10 -81.55
N ARG A 377 -19.95 -10.95 -82.63
CA ARG A 377 -20.46 -10.25 -83.84
C ARG A 377 -21.20 -11.26 -84.74
N PRO A 378 -22.25 -10.81 -85.43
CA PRO A 378 -23.03 -11.63 -86.34
C PRO A 378 -22.33 -12.09 -87.59
#